data_51168100e53a5f1fd9a987eca81f2319
#
_entry.id   51168100e53a5f1fd9a987eca81f2319
#
_cell.length_a   1.000
_cell.length_b   1.000
_cell.length_c   1.000
_cell.angle_alpha   90.00
_cell.angle_beta   90.00
_cell.angle_gamma   90.00
#
_symmetry.space_group_name_H-M   'P 1'
#
loop_
_entity.id
_entity.type
_entity.pdbx_description
1 polymer ?
#
loop_
_entity_poly.entity_id
_entity_poly.type
_entity_poly.pdbx_seq_one_letter_code
_entity_poly.pdbx_strand_id
1 'polypeptide(L)'
;MKKKNIIIYLICLALISLCFKLFLVDFSIPVNSDNLAYVLNGIAHSNGDFDHSPSRSIGWSLFLSPFFSLMNSNDILDYSNIAKIISIGISTATIFLIYKVGRKFFDERYSLVAVCLFAFLPQLNYNSVMALSEPLFIFSAIASFYFLLNNKSKFVIIALIFAAFSYWIRLNGIILFLIVSITYILTFKKSRIFLKNYGLGLVVFLIIISPMLLQKYEQFGDPFYSSYQDTMFSKNYEELISNISLNTKTSVSLYIEKNGILDFIYTFFISGFINSVMLLSKISFPYLFILIPFGILFSFRAFDQKSQYTKANWIFILSSIFLMSFILSVVPEQRFLLFLMPFLVLFSVIPIQRVTEYGLSTFSLSRKQKDIFLVIVIIIIIILSGLFTLRYDKLDPVLENEKMDFAKYALENLHGNTLRDFGGATDYINFVILLDHNDFQDFKISSWADGTERNKFAYQETGVSASNIEDLVLKGESLNLNYLISNQHTTFYYPYIDQVYHNEKQYPYLIKIFDSSEYGYEKLKIKVFEINYEKFHKNFEIKN
;
A
#
# COMPACT_ATOMS: atom_id res chain seq x y z
N MET A 1 25.82 27.47 6.12
CA MET A 1 24.64 28.14 5.53
C MET A 1 23.94 28.98 6.59
N LYS A 2 23.40 30.16 6.25
CA LYS A 2 22.55 30.93 7.18
C LYS A 2 21.20 30.23 7.35
N LYS A 3 20.65 30.20 8.57
CA LYS A 3 19.36 29.52 8.88
C LYS A 3 18.22 29.93 7.92
N LYS A 4 18.18 31.21 7.49
CA LYS A 4 17.20 31.73 6.52
C LYS A 4 17.29 31.01 5.17
N ASN A 5 18.50 30.72 4.68
CA ASN A 5 18.70 30.06 3.39
C ASN A 5 18.22 28.61 3.40
N ILE A 6 18.36 27.91 4.53
CA ILE A 6 17.92 26.52 4.68
C ILE A 6 16.41 26.38 4.57
N ILE A 7 15.67 27.29 5.21
CA ILE A 7 14.20 27.33 5.12
C ILE A 7 13.78 27.54 3.66
N ILE A 8 14.47 28.43 2.93
CA ILE A 8 14.21 28.68 1.51
C ILE A 8 14.45 27.39 0.70
N TYR A 9 15.57 26.68 0.90
CA TYR A 9 15.86 25.43 0.18
C TYR A 9 14.82 24.33 0.51
N LEU A 10 14.40 24.23 1.77
CA LEU A 10 13.36 23.28 2.17
C LEU A 10 12.02 23.57 1.49
N ILE A 11 11.63 24.84 1.43
CA ILE A 11 10.42 25.28 0.72
C ILE A 11 10.56 25.02 -0.79
N CYS A 12 11.71 25.33 -1.40
CA CYS A 12 11.95 25.04 -2.81
C CYS A 12 11.83 23.55 -3.11
N LEU A 13 12.42 22.66 -2.29
CA LEU A 13 12.33 21.22 -2.47
C LEU A 13 10.87 20.74 -2.32
N ALA A 14 10.11 21.28 -1.37
CA ALA A 14 8.70 20.96 -1.20
C ALA A 14 7.87 21.40 -2.41
N LEU A 15 8.10 22.61 -2.94
CA LEU A 15 7.43 23.12 -4.13
C LEU A 15 7.77 22.31 -5.38
N ILE A 16 9.04 21.97 -5.60
CA ILE A 16 9.46 21.13 -6.73
C ILE A 16 8.79 19.75 -6.63
N SER A 17 8.76 19.15 -5.43
CA SER A 17 8.08 17.88 -5.21
C SER A 17 6.56 17.97 -5.42
N LEU A 18 5.93 19.07 -5.02
CA LEU A 18 4.50 19.32 -5.27
C LEU A 18 4.22 19.45 -6.77
N CYS A 19 4.98 20.28 -7.47
CA CYS A 19 4.84 20.44 -8.93
C CYS A 19 5.05 19.12 -9.66
N PHE A 20 6.03 18.33 -9.21
CA PHE A 20 6.30 17.01 -9.81
C PHE A 20 5.11 16.06 -9.62
N LYS A 21 4.50 15.99 -8.44
CA LYS A 21 3.32 15.17 -8.17
C LYS A 21 2.08 15.65 -8.95
N LEU A 22 1.88 16.97 -9.04
CA LEU A 22 0.80 17.55 -9.85
C LEU A 22 0.99 17.30 -11.35
N PHE A 23 2.22 17.13 -11.82
CA PHE A 23 2.52 16.73 -13.19
C PHE A 23 2.24 15.24 -13.46
N LEU A 24 2.41 14.39 -12.43
CA LEU A 24 2.18 12.94 -12.53
C LEU A 24 0.70 12.57 -12.44
N VAL A 25 -0.10 13.32 -11.68
CA VAL A 25 -1.52 13.00 -11.49
C VAL A 25 -2.30 13.25 -12.77
N ASP A 26 -3.16 12.30 -13.11
CA ASP A 26 -4.18 12.46 -14.14
C ASP A 26 -5.53 12.66 -13.46
N PHE A 27 -6.14 13.83 -13.68
CA PHE A 27 -7.42 14.19 -13.09
C PHE A 27 -8.61 13.72 -13.95
N SER A 28 -8.38 13.24 -15.15
CA SER A 28 -9.41 12.66 -16.03
C SER A 28 -9.68 11.18 -15.72
N ILE A 29 -8.73 10.50 -15.08
CA ILE A 29 -8.86 9.09 -14.68
C ILE A 29 -9.36 9.02 -13.23
N PRO A 30 -10.48 8.33 -12.96
CA PRO A 30 -10.97 8.16 -11.59
C PRO A 30 -10.05 7.26 -10.76
N VAL A 31 -10.25 7.28 -9.44
CA VAL A 31 -9.67 6.27 -8.57
C VAL A 31 -10.39 4.93 -8.77
N ASN A 32 -9.67 3.83 -8.64
CA ASN A 32 -10.18 2.48 -8.82
C ASN A 32 -9.99 1.60 -7.58
N SER A 33 -10.56 0.40 -7.61
CA SER A 33 -10.34 -0.66 -6.61
C SER A 33 -10.40 -0.14 -5.15
N ASP A 34 -9.31 -0.32 -4.38
CA ASP A 34 -9.20 0.10 -2.98
C ASP A 34 -9.45 1.60 -2.78
N ASN A 35 -8.99 2.42 -3.72
CA ASN A 35 -9.06 3.88 -3.63
C ASN A 35 -10.49 4.36 -3.77
N LEU A 36 -11.25 3.73 -4.67
CA LEU A 36 -12.67 3.99 -4.85
C LEU A 36 -13.46 3.69 -3.57
N ALA A 37 -13.18 2.56 -2.91
CA ALA A 37 -13.82 2.21 -1.65
C ALA A 37 -13.56 3.26 -0.55
N TYR A 38 -12.36 3.86 -0.49
CA TYR A 38 -12.08 4.94 0.45
C TYR A 38 -12.86 6.23 0.12
N VAL A 39 -13.02 6.55 -1.16
CA VAL A 39 -13.79 7.72 -1.60
C VAL A 39 -15.26 7.52 -1.22
N LEU A 40 -15.85 6.36 -1.53
CA LEU A 40 -17.24 6.05 -1.20
C LEU A 40 -17.52 6.11 0.30
N ASN A 41 -16.65 5.49 1.12
CA ASN A 41 -16.75 5.61 2.58
C ASN A 41 -16.61 7.07 3.03
N GLY A 42 -15.78 7.89 2.37
CA GLY A 42 -15.64 9.32 2.67
C GLY A 42 -16.91 10.10 2.37
N ILE A 43 -17.61 9.80 1.28
CA ILE A 43 -18.92 10.39 0.93
C ILE A 43 -19.97 9.97 1.95
N ALA A 44 -20.07 8.67 2.28
CA ALA A 44 -20.99 8.19 3.31
C ALA A 44 -20.77 8.87 4.66
N HIS A 45 -19.50 8.98 5.11
CA HIS A 45 -19.17 9.67 6.35
C HIS A 45 -19.50 11.18 6.31
N SER A 46 -19.38 11.83 5.14
CA SER A 46 -19.76 13.24 4.98
C SER A 46 -21.28 13.45 5.14
N ASN A 47 -22.07 12.41 4.85
CA ASN A 47 -23.52 12.38 5.00
C ASN A 47 -23.99 11.86 6.39
N GLY A 48 -23.03 11.58 7.30
CA GLY A 48 -23.33 11.07 8.64
C GLY A 48 -23.56 9.57 8.71
N ASP A 49 -23.39 8.83 7.63
CA ASP A 49 -23.39 7.37 7.62
C ASP A 49 -21.98 6.87 7.97
N PHE A 50 -21.84 6.35 9.19
CA PHE A 50 -20.59 5.78 9.70
C PHE A 50 -20.61 4.25 9.69
N ASP A 51 -21.59 3.64 9.06
CA ASP A 51 -21.58 2.21 8.82
C ASP A 51 -20.35 1.84 7.99
N HIS A 52 -19.83 0.66 8.25
CA HIS A 52 -18.42 0.41 7.93
C HIS A 52 -18.28 -0.87 7.11
N SER A 53 -17.54 -0.76 6.02
CA SER A 53 -17.05 -1.95 5.32
C SER A 53 -16.06 -2.71 6.21
N PRO A 54 -16.31 -3.98 6.56
CA PRO A 54 -15.45 -4.74 7.49
C PRO A 54 -14.02 -4.91 6.99
N SER A 55 -13.80 -4.79 5.70
CA SER A 55 -12.48 -4.96 5.06
C SER A 55 -11.60 -3.72 5.10
N ARG A 56 -12.15 -2.55 5.45
CA ARG A 56 -11.43 -1.27 5.36
C ARG A 56 -11.33 -0.58 6.72
N SER A 57 -10.25 0.17 6.92
CA SER A 57 -10.12 1.10 8.04
C SER A 57 -10.75 2.43 7.68
N ILE A 58 -11.46 3.06 8.65
CA ILE A 58 -12.23 4.28 8.41
C ILE A 58 -11.39 5.56 8.41
N GLY A 59 -10.17 5.54 8.94
CA GLY A 59 -9.42 6.77 9.25
C GLY A 59 -9.07 7.63 8.04
N TRP A 60 -8.78 7.03 6.87
CA TRP A 60 -8.55 7.79 5.65
C TRP A 60 -9.85 8.42 5.14
N SER A 61 -10.92 7.65 5.05
CA SER A 61 -12.24 8.12 4.64
C SER A 61 -12.79 9.18 5.58
N LEU A 62 -12.61 9.00 6.90
CA LEU A 62 -12.99 9.98 7.91
C LEU A 62 -12.18 11.27 7.76
N PHE A 63 -10.89 11.20 7.39
CA PHE A 63 -10.08 12.38 7.11
C PHE A 63 -10.54 13.13 5.86
N LEU A 64 -11.07 12.41 4.84
CA LEU A 64 -11.61 13.01 3.61
C LEU A 64 -12.99 13.64 3.84
N SER A 65 -13.82 13.10 4.73
CA SER A 65 -15.23 13.48 4.89
C SER A 65 -15.49 14.97 5.14
N PRO A 66 -14.68 15.74 5.92
CA PRO A 66 -14.90 17.18 6.07
C PRO A 66 -14.70 17.97 4.77
N PHE A 67 -13.86 17.49 3.87
CA PHE A 67 -13.66 18.11 2.56
C PHE A 67 -14.81 17.76 1.62
N PHE A 68 -15.31 16.54 1.70
CA PHE A 68 -16.44 16.08 0.90
C PHE A 68 -17.76 16.73 1.33
N SER A 69 -17.97 17.01 2.61
CA SER A 69 -19.14 17.74 3.11
C SER A 69 -19.24 19.19 2.61
N LEU A 70 -18.12 19.77 2.13
CA LEU A 70 -18.08 21.09 1.51
C LEU A 70 -18.36 21.05 0.01
N MET A 71 -18.44 19.85 -0.58
CA MET A 71 -18.70 19.67 -2.01
C MET A 71 -20.21 19.53 -2.25
N ASN A 72 -20.64 20.00 -3.40
CA ASN A 72 -22.00 19.86 -3.89
C ASN A 72 -21.95 19.33 -5.32
N SER A 73 -21.39 18.11 -5.48
CA SER A 73 -21.21 17.47 -6.77
C SER A 73 -21.89 16.10 -6.79
N ASN A 74 -22.48 15.75 -7.93
CA ASN A 74 -23.03 14.43 -8.21
C ASN A 74 -22.06 13.58 -9.07
N ASP A 75 -20.84 14.07 -9.31
CA ASP A 75 -19.82 13.34 -10.07
C ASP A 75 -18.78 12.72 -9.14
N ILE A 76 -18.66 11.39 -9.17
CA ILE A 76 -17.66 10.63 -8.42
C ILE A 76 -16.21 11.02 -8.78
N LEU A 77 -15.98 11.54 -9.99
CA LEU A 77 -14.69 12.01 -10.44
C LEU A 77 -14.21 13.22 -9.61
N ASP A 78 -15.12 14.12 -9.24
CA ASP A 78 -14.79 15.29 -8.42
C ASP A 78 -14.30 14.87 -7.03
N TYR A 79 -14.98 13.90 -6.39
CA TYR A 79 -14.55 13.34 -5.10
C TYR A 79 -13.21 12.61 -5.21
N SER A 80 -13.01 11.85 -6.29
CA SER A 80 -11.73 11.23 -6.62
C SER A 80 -10.60 12.25 -6.69
N ASN A 81 -10.83 13.36 -7.40
CA ASN A 81 -9.84 14.39 -7.63
C ASN A 81 -9.47 15.14 -6.35
N ILE A 82 -10.46 15.45 -5.50
CA ILE A 82 -10.21 16.03 -4.18
C ILE A 82 -9.37 15.08 -3.31
N ALA A 83 -9.69 13.78 -3.30
CA ALA A 83 -8.90 12.79 -2.56
C ALA A 83 -7.44 12.73 -3.05
N LYS A 84 -7.19 12.81 -4.36
CA LYS A 84 -5.83 12.89 -4.95
C LYS A 84 -5.10 14.15 -4.47
N ILE A 85 -5.74 15.33 -4.53
CA ILE A 85 -5.14 16.61 -4.10
C ILE A 85 -4.76 16.55 -2.61
N ILE A 86 -5.65 16.03 -1.76
CA ILE A 86 -5.39 15.91 -0.31
C ILE A 86 -4.22 14.94 -0.05
N SER A 87 -4.18 13.80 -0.73
CA SER A 87 -3.10 12.82 -0.64
C SER A 87 -1.75 13.43 -1.02
N ILE A 88 -1.69 14.17 -2.14
CA ILE A 88 -0.51 14.93 -2.60
C ILE A 88 -0.09 15.97 -1.54
N GLY A 89 -1.05 16.70 -0.97
CA GLY A 89 -0.82 17.70 0.07
C GLY A 89 -0.17 17.09 1.31
N ILE A 90 -0.70 15.96 1.81
CA ILE A 90 -0.14 15.24 2.97
C ILE A 90 1.27 14.72 2.68
N SER A 91 1.47 14.10 1.51
CA SER A 91 2.79 13.62 1.10
C SER A 91 3.81 14.76 1.04
N THR A 92 3.41 15.94 0.57
CA THR A 92 4.27 17.14 0.53
C THR A 92 4.52 17.70 1.94
N ALA A 93 3.51 17.74 2.80
CA ALA A 93 3.66 18.16 4.20
C ALA A 93 4.61 17.25 4.99
N THR A 94 4.67 15.96 4.65
CA THR A 94 5.57 14.99 5.27
C THR A 94 7.04 15.36 5.09
N ILE A 95 7.40 16.08 4.04
CA ILE A 95 8.76 16.59 3.76
C ILE A 95 9.31 17.42 4.92
N PHE A 96 8.48 18.29 5.52
CA PHE A 96 8.88 19.11 6.66
C PHE A 96 9.15 18.27 7.92
N LEU A 97 8.40 17.18 8.07
CA LEU A 97 8.59 16.27 9.19
C LEU A 97 9.86 15.42 9.02
N ILE A 98 10.15 14.97 7.78
CA ILE A 98 11.41 14.31 7.43
C ILE A 98 12.61 15.20 7.75
N TYR A 99 12.53 16.49 7.40
CA TYR A 99 13.58 17.44 7.77
C TYR A 99 13.79 17.50 9.29
N LYS A 100 12.71 17.59 10.08
CA LYS A 100 12.80 17.63 11.55
C LYS A 100 13.39 16.34 12.14
N VAL A 101 13.03 15.18 11.59
CA VAL A 101 13.61 13.89 11.99
C VAL A 101 15.08 13.84 11.60
N GLY A 102 15.43 14.18 10.35
CA GLY A 102 16.81 14.25 9.86
C GLY A 102 17.71 15.11 10.73
N ARG A 103 17.20 16.23 11.27
CA ARG A 103 17.92 17.10 12.22
C ARG A 103 18.30 16.43 13.55
N LYS A 104 17.67 15.31 13.91
CA LYS A 104 18.09 14.50 15.06
C LYS A 104 19.35 13.70 14.77
N PHE A 105 19.57 13.29 13.52
CA PHE A 105 20.69 12.46 13.07
C PHE A 105 21.84 13.28 12.50
N PHE A 106 21.52 14.31 11.72
CA PHE A 106 22.45 15.04 10.87
C PHE A 106 22.44 16.55 11.12
N ASP A 107 23.40 17.24 10.54
CA ASP A 107 23.37 18.69 10.42
C ASP A 107 22.33 19.13 9.37
N GLU A 108 22.20 20.44 9.17
CA GLU A 108 21.19 21.03 8.29
C GLU A 108 21.34 20.60 6.83
N ARG A 109 22.57 20.45 6.33
CA ARG A 109 22.87 20.13 4.95
C ARG A 109 22.45 18.70 4.60
N TYR A 110 22.85 17.75 5.44
CA TYR A 110 22.52 16.35 5.24
C TYR A 110 21.04 16.05 5.56
N SER A 111 20.41 16.87 6.40
CA SER A 111 18.94 16.80 6.59
C SER A 111 18.17 17.20 5.33
N LEU A 112 18.68 18.15 4.51
CA LEU A 112 18.12 18.46 3.19
C LEU A 112 18.33 17.32 2.19
N VAL A 113 19.46 16.61 2.27
CA VAL A 113 19.68 15.40 1.46
C VAL A 113 18.65 14.31 1.83
N ALA A 114 18.37 14.10 3.12
CA ALA A 114 17.31 13.17 3.55
C ALA A 114 15.95 13.56 2.97
N VAL A 115 15.63 14.85 3.01
CA VAL A 115 14.40 15.40 2.41
C VAL A 115 14.34 15.07 0.91
N CYS A 116 15.44 15.31 0.18
CA CYS A 116 15.48 15.04 -1.26
C CYS A 116 15.31 13.55 -1.57
N LEU A 117 16.04 12.68 -0.88
CA LEU A 117 15.93 11.22 -1.05
C LEU A 117 14.50 10.72 -0.80
N PHE A 118 13.79 11.30 0.15
CA PHE A 118 12.41 10.95 0.45
C PHE A 118 11.43 11.54 -0.57
N ALA A 119 11.52 12.86 -0.82
CA ALA A 119 10.55 13.61 -1.62
C ALA A 119 10.49 13.14 -3.08
N PHE A 120 11.60 12.61 -3.59
CA PHE A 120 11.75 12.19 -4.98
C PHE A 120 11.85 10.67 -5.14
N LEU A 121 11.44 9.86 -4.14
CA LEU A 121 11.36 8.41 -4.32
C LEU A 121 10.19 8.08 -5.25
N PRO A 122 10.42 7.41 -6.42
CA PRO A 122 9.40 7.18 -7.43
C PRO A 122 8.14 6.53 -6.88
N GLN A 123 8.30 5.45 -6.12
CA GLN A 123 7.18 4.69 -5.56
C GLN A 123 6.31 5.51 -4.58
N LEU A 124 6.91 6.43 -3.80
CA LEU A 124 6.15 7.32 -2.91
C LEU A 124 5.40 8.40 -3.68
N ASN A 125 5.98 8.90 -4.78
CA ASN A 125 5.33 9.87 -5.64
C ASN A 125 4.12 9.24 -6.34
N TYR A 126 4.30 8.07 -6.95
CA TYR A 126 3.21 7.29 -7.55
C TYR A 126 2.08 7.03 -6.55
N ASN A 127 2.41 6.50 -5.37
CA ASN A 127 1.42 6.20 -4.34
C ASN A 127 0.64 7.45 -3.87
N SER A 128 1.31 8.63 -3.83
CA SER A 128 0.66 9.88 -3.41
C SER A 128 -0.38 10.41 -4.41
N VAL A 129 -0.28 10.07 -5.70
CA VAL A 129 -1.23 10.53 -6.72
C VAL A 129 -2.43 9.59 -6.88
N MET A 130 -2.38 8.41 -6.25
CA MET A 130 -3.44 7.41 -6.32
C MET A 130 -4.54 7.57 -5.24
N ALA A 131 -4.50 8.64 -4.43
CA ALA A 131 -5.45 8.88 -3.32
C ALA A 131 -5.52 7.76 -2.27
N LEU A 132 -4.43 7.02 -2.07
CA LEU A 132 -4.33 5.94 -1.09
C LEU A 132 -4.17 6.46 0.34
N SER A 133 -4.40 5.58 1.31
CA SER A 133 -4.24 5.87 2.75
C SER A 133 -2.77 5.95 3.21
N GLU A 134 -1.82 5.44 2.40
CA GLU A 134 -0.40 5.35 2.72
C GLU A 134 0.26 6.70 3.02
N PRO A 135 0.01 7.81 2.29
CA PRO A 135 0.61 9.11 2.63
C PRO A 135 0.27 9.57 4.05
N LEU A 136 -0.98 9.41 4.48
CA LEU A 136 -1.41 9.76 5.84
C LEU A 136 -0.81 8.79 6.88
N PHE A 137 -0.72 7.50 6.55
CA PHE A 137 -0.08 6.50 7.40
C PHE A 137 1.41 6.77 7.59
N ILE A 138 2.14 7.09 6.51
CA ILE A 138 3.57 7.46 6.55
C ILE A 138 3.77 8.72 7.38
N PHE A 139 2.95 9.75 7.18
CA PHE A 139 2.98 10.97 7.98
C PHE A 139 2.84 10.66 9.47
N SER A 140 1.85 9.83 9.83
CA SER A 140 1.57 9.43 11.21
C SER A 140 2.72 8.62 11.82
N ALA A 141 3.30 7.67 11.05
CA ALA A 141 4.44 6.87 11.48
C ALA A 141 5.68 7.72 11.77
N ILE A 142 6.00 8.69 10.89
CA ILE A 142 7.13 9.60 11.08
C ILE A 142 6.88 10.57 12.24
N ALA A 143 5.65 11.06 12.40
CA ALA A 143 5.28 11.90 13.52
C ALA A 143 5.45 11.15 14.84
N SER A 144 4.95 9.92 14.92
CA SER A 144 5.16 9.04 16.07
C SER A 144 6.64 8.87 16.39
N PHE A 145 7.46 8.57 15.41
CA PHE A 145 8.91 8.41 15.59
C PHE A 145 9.61 9.73 15.98
N TYR A 146 9.23 10.86 15.39
CA TYR A 146 9.79 12.18 15.74
C TYR A 146 9.58 12.50 17.23
N PHE A 147 8.37 12.26 17.74
CA PHE A 147 8.08 12.47 19.16
C PHE A 147 8.78 11.43 20.05
N LEU A 148 8.88 10.19 19.59
CA LEU A 148 9.62 9.14 20.28
C LEU A 148 11.10 9.51 20.48
N LEU A 149 11.75 10.13 19.47
CA LEU A 149 13.14 10.58 19.54
C LEU A 149 13.36 11.80 20.45
N ASN A 150 12.32 12.28 21.12
CA ASN A 150 12.48 13.38 22.07
C ASN A 150 12.96 12.88 23.44
N ASN A 151 13.98 13.56 24.01
CA ASN A 151 14.56 13.16 25.29
C ASN A 151 13.64 13.35 26.50
N LYS A 152 12.51 14.06 26.33
CA LYS A 152 11.52 14.26 27.39
C LYS A 152 10.50 13.12 27.36
N SER A 153 10.44 12.32 28.42
CA SER A 153 9.59 11.11 28.50
C SER A 153 8.10 11.34 28.21
N LYS A 154 7.56 12.54 28.48
CA LYS A 154 6.17 12.89 28.18
C LYS A 154 5.81 12.84 26.67
N PHE A 155 6.79 12.97 25.77
CA PHE A 155 6.53 12.92 24.34
C PHE A 155 6.18 11.52 23.83
N VAL A 156 6.41 10.46 24.63
CA VAL A 156 5.92 9.11 24.28
C VAL A 156 4.39 9.07 24.20
N ILE A 157 3.70 9.88 25.00
CA ILE A 157 2.23 9.98 24.94
C ILE A 157 1.81 10.44 23.54
N ILE A 158 2.46 11.50 23.02
CA ILE A 158 2.18 12.03 21.66
C ILE A 158 2.57 11.01 20.60
N ALA A 159 3.68 10.28 20.78
CA ALA A 159 4.07 9.21 19.87
C ALA A 159 3.00 8.12 19.80
N LEU A 160 2.42 7.72 20.94
CA LEU A 160 1.35 6.72 21.00
C LEU A 160 0.00 7.24 20.49
N ILE A 161 -0.28 8.56 20.59
CA ILE A 161 -1.44 9.18 19.92
C ILE A 161 -1.33 9.00 18.40
N PHE A 162 -0.18 9.30 17.80
CA PHE A 162 0.02 9.09 16.35
C PHE A 162 -0.02 7.60 15.97
N ALA A 163 0.46 6.70 16.83
CA ALA A 163 0.31 5.27 16.62
C ALA A 163 -1.17 4.83 16.66
N ALA A 164 -1.99 5.41 17.54
CA ALA A 164 -3.43 5.17 17.58
C ALA A 164 -4.14 5.67 16.30
N PHE A 165 -3.82 6.88 15.84
CA PHE A 165 -4.32 7.37 14.55
C PHE A 165 -3.91 6.47 13.38
N SER A 166 -2.70 5.90 13.41
CA SER A 166 -2.26 4.94 12.39
C SER A 166 -3.14 3.69 12.34
N TYR A 167 -3.66 3.21 13.47
CA TYR A 167 -4.61 2.09 13.52
C TYR A 167 -5.97 2.46 12.89
N TRP A 168 -6.45 3.70 13.08
CA TRP A 168 -7.64 4.18 12.40
C TRP A 168 -7.44 4.25 10.87
N ILE A 169 -6.24 4.67 10.42
CA ILE A 169 -5.92 4.79 8.99
C ILE A 169 -5.80 3.42 8.32
N ARG A 170 -5.17 2.46 8.99
CA ARG A 170 -4.94 1.09 8.49
C ARG A 170 -4.91 0.09 9.64
N LEU A 171 -5.51 -1.08 9.45
CA LEU A 171 -5.52 -2.13 10.48
C LEU A 171 -4.10 -2.56 10.92
N ASN A 172 -3.14 -2.55 9.99
CA ASN A 172 -1.74 -2.82 10.33
C ASN A 172 -1.07 -1.70 11.18
N GLY A 173 -1.76 -0.61 11.49
CA GLY A 173 -1.33 0.40 12.46
C GLY A 173 -1.13 -0.14 13.88
N ILE A 174 -1.77 -1.28 14.23
CA ILE A 174 -1.48 -1.98 15.48
C ILE A 174 -0.01 -2.48 15.52
N ILE A 175 0.55 -2.84 14.38
CA ILE A 175 1.96 -3.21 14.25
C ILE A 175 2.85 -2.00 14.52
N LEU A 176 2.47 -0.82 14.02
CA LEU A 176 3.21 0.41 14.32
C LEU A 176 3.21 0.72 15.84
N PHE A 177 2.10 0.52 16.52
CA PHE A 177 2.06 0.63 17.99
C PHE A 177 3.06 -0.31 18.66
N LEU A 178 3.13 -1.58 18.24
CA LEU A 178 4.11 -2.54 18.77
C LEU A 178 5.55 -2.10 18.47
N ILE A 179 5.84 -1.64 17.24
CA ILE A 179 7.16 -1.16 16.84
C ILE A 179 7.60 0.04 17.68
N VAL A 180 6.70 1.02 17.87
CA VAL A 180 6.95 2.21 18.69
C VAL A 180 7.21 1.82 20.14
N SER A 181 6.44 0.89 20.70
CA SER A 181 6.59 0.38 22.05
C SER A 181 7.90 -0.36 22.24
N ILE A 182 8.26 -1.27 21.34
CA ILE A 182 9.54 -2.00 21.35
C ILE A 182 10.70 -1.00 21.25
N THR A 183 10.63 -0.05 20.32
CA THR A 183 11.67 0.96 20.14
C THR A 183 11.84 1.82 21.39
N TYR A 184 10.74 2.23 22.02
CA TYR A 184 10.78 3.01 23.25
C TYR A 184 11.44 2.24 24.39
N ILE A 185 11.00 1.02 24.63
CA ILE A 185 11.48 0.18 25.74
C ILE A 185 12.96 -0.19 25.59
N LEU A 186 13.42 -0.48 24.36
CA LEU A 186 14.80 -0.93 24.11
C LEU A 186 15.81 0.21 23.96
N THR A 187 15.34 1.44 23.62
CA THR A 187 16.24 2.56 23.33
C THR A 187 16.40 3.50 24.51
N PHE A 188 15.32 3.76 25.28
CA PHE A 188 15.33 4.83 26.27
C PHE A 188 15.53 4.31 27.69
N LYS A 189 16.08 5.17 28.54
CA LYS A 189 16.47 4.82 29.90
C LYS A 189 15.26 4.56 30.79
N LYS A 190 15.20 3.38 31.40
CA LYS A 190 14.09 2.96 32.28
C LYS A 190 14.16 3.66 33.64
N SER A 191 13.33 4.69 33.85
CA SER A 191 13.08 5.34 35.13
C SER A 191 11.60 5.19 35.50
N ARG A 192 11.24 5.43 36.80
CA ARG A 192 9.82 5.40 37.22
C ARG A 192 8.96 6.38 36.41
N ILE A 193 9.48 7.58 36.15
CA ILE A 193 8.77 8.60 35.32
C ILE A 193 8.61 8.12 33.89
N PHE A 194 9.59 7.45 33.32
CA PHE A 194 9.57 6.86 32.00
C PHE A 194 8.43 5.82 31.86
N LEU A 195 8.35 4.88 32.82
CA LEU A 195 7.29 3.86 32.82
C LEU A 195 5.91 4.46 33.09
N LYS A 196 5.79 5.45 33.98
CA LYS A 196 4.53 6.18 34.22
C LYS A 196 4.01 6.85 32.95
N ASN A 197 4.87 7.58 32.23
CA ASN A 197 4.46 8.27 30.99
C ASN A 197 4.13 7.29 29.87
N TYR A 198 4.82 6.14 29.79
CA TYR A 198 4.45 5.08 28.85
C TYR A 198 3.08 4.48 29.19
N GLY A 199 2.84 4.15 30.47
CA GLY A 199 1.54 3.65 30.92
C GLY A 199 0.40 4.64 30.65
N LEU A 200 0.63 5.95 30.89
CA LEU A 200 -0.35 6.98 30.53
C LEU A 200 -0.57 7.04 29.02
N GLY A 201 0.49 6.95 28.22
CA GLY A 201 0.39 6.90 26.76
C GLY A 201 -0.38 5.68 26.27
N LEU A 202 -0.22 4.52 26.92
CA LEU A 202 -0.98 3.31 26.63
C LEU A 202 -2.47 3.50 26.90
N VAL A 203 -2.83 4.12 28.03
CA VAL A 203 -4.24 4.46 28.34
C VAL A 203 -4.82 5.38 27.27
N VAL A 204 -4.09 6.44 26.89
CA VAL A 204 -4.53 7.36 25.82
C VAL A 204 -4.66 6.64 24.48
N PHE A 205 -3.72 5.74 24.13
CA PHE A 205 -3.81 4.89 22.95
C PHE A 205 -5.12 4.08 22.94
N LEU A 206 -5.41 3.38 24.05
CA LEU A 206 -6.63 2.56 24.18
C LEU A 206 -7.91 3.41 24.08
N ILE A 207 -7.93 4.58 24.71
CA ILE A 207 -9.08 5.51 24.61
C ILE A 207 -9.31 5.94 23.15
N ILE A 208 -8.25 6.26 22.42
CA ILE A 208 -8.38 6.70 21.01
C ILE A 208 -8.88 5.58 20.11
N ILE A 209 -8.43 4.34 20.30
CA ILE A 209 -8.87 3.22 19.44
C ILE A 209 -10.20 2.62 19.88
N SER A 210 -10.67 2.87 21.12
CA SER A 210 -11.86 2.23 21.68
C SER A 210 -13.14 2.44 20.87
N PRO A 211 -13.43 3.61 20.24
CA PRO A 211 -14.65 3.75 19.44
C PRO A 211 -14.67 2.78 18.24
N MET A 212 -13.53 2.59 17.58
CA MET A 212 -13.42 1.65 16.47
C MET A 212 -13.53 0.20 16.94
N LEU A 213 -13.00 -0.13 18.12
CA LEU A 213 -13.11 -1.47 18.70
C LEU A 213 -14.55 -1.77 19.11
N LEU A 214 -15.27 -0.81 19.70
CA LEU A 214 -16.67 -0.94 20.07
C LEU A 214 -17.56 -1.13 18.85
N GLN A 215 -17.40 -0.31 17.82
CA GLN A 215 -18.14 -0.43 16.57
C GLN A 215 -17.95 -1.81 15.94
N LYS A 216 -16.72 -2.33 15.88
CA LYS A 216 -16.46 -3.68 15.36
C LYS A 216 -17.10 -4.76 16.24
N TYR A 217 -17.05 -4.60 17.55
CA TYR A 217 -17.69 -5.54 18.46
C TYR A 217 -19.22 -5.57 18.27
N GLU A 218 -19.85 -4.41 18.10
CA GLU A 218 -21.29 -4.31 17.86
C GLU A 218 -21.70 -4.93 16.51
N GLN A 219 -20.88 -4.74 15.46
CA GLN A 219 -21.21 -5.24 14.12
C GLN A 219 -20.84 -6.71 13.91
N PHE A 220 -19.74 -7.18 14.49
CA PHE A 220 -19.15 -8.50 14.19
C PHE A 220 -18.97 -9.41 15.43
N GLY A 221 -19.23 -8.91 16.63
CA GLY A 221 -19.00 -9.66 17.88
C GLY A 221 -17.52 -9.78 18.29
N ASP A 222 -16.60 -9.22 17.52
CA ASP A 222 -15.16 -9.23 17.78
C ASP A 222 -14.56 -7.82 17.60
N PRO A 223 -13.96 -7.22 18.65
CA PRO A 223 -13.40 -5.88 18.58
C PRO A 223 -12.19 -5.77 17.63
N PHE A 224 -11.50 -6.86 17.34
CA PHE A 224 -10.36 -6.93 16.43
C PHE A 224 -10.71 -7.50 15.07
N TYR A 225 -12.02 -7.65 14.77
CA TYR A 225 -12.46 -8.24 13.53
C TYR A 225 -11.78 -7.66 12.29
N SER A 226 -11.40 -8.55 11.40
CA SER A 226 -10.87 -8.26 10.07
C SER A 226 -11.38 -9.31 9.10
N SER A 227 -11.80 -8.93 7.90
CA SER A 227 -12.27 -9.87 6.87
C SER A 227 -11.24 -10.93 6.47
N TYR A 228 -9.98 -10.72 6.79
CA TYR A 228 -8.89 -11.68 6.56
C TYR A 228 -8.56 -12.53 7.78
N GLN A 229 -9.17 -12.28 8.95
CA GLN A 229 -8.81 -12.93 10.21
C GLN A 229 -8.90 -14.45 10.14
N ASP A 230 -10.01 -14.95 9.60
CA ASP A 230 -10.32 -16.37 9.51
C ASP A 230 -9.55 -17.09 8.37
N THR A 231 -8.87 -16.36 7.49
CA THR A 231 -8.18 -16.89 6.31
C THR A 231 -6.68 -16.56 6.23
N MET A 232 -6.16 -15.83 7.24
CA MET A 232 -4.77 -15.35 7.24
C MET A 232 -3.72 -16.48 7.29
N PHE A 233 -4.10 -17.68 7.77
CA PHE A 233 -3.21 -18.83 7.82
C PHE A 233 -3.31 -19.67 6.54
N SER A 234 -3.26 -19.00 5.40
CA SER A 234 -3.15 -19.59 4.07
C SER A 234 -1.69 -19.63 3.63
N LYS A 235 -1.36 -20.56 2.75
CA LYS A 235 0.03 -20.75 2.28
C LYS A 235 0.51 -19.61 1.37
N ASN A 236 -0.42 -19.05 0.60
CA ASN A 236 -0.17 -17.94 -0.31
C ASN A 236 -1.45 -17.10 -0.50
N TYR A 237 -1.35 -16.03 -1.31
CA TYR A 237 -2.46 -15.13 -1.57
C TYR A 237 -3.62 -15.79 -2.33
N GLU A 238 -3.35 -16.70 -3.25
CA GLU A 238 -4.36 -17.43 -4.03
C GLU A 238 -5.22 -18.31 -3.11
N GLU A 239 -4.57 -19.07 -2.22
CA GLU A 239 -5.29 -19.87 -1.22
C GLU A 239 -6.09 -18.99 -0.25
N LEU A 240 -5.56 -17.82 0.13
CA LEU A 240 -6.28 -16.85 0.96
C LEU A 240 -7.59 -16.40 0.29
N ILE A 241 -7.53 -16.01 -0.98
CA ILE A 241 -8.71 -15.56 -1.74
C ILE A 241 -9.72 -16.72 -1.94
N SER A 242 -9.22 -17.91 -2.23
CA SER A 242 -10.08 -19.10 -2.32
C SER A 242 -10.78 -19.40 -0.99
N ASN A 243 -10.05 -19.35 0.11
CA ASN A 243 -10.61 -19.55 1.45
C ASN A 243 -11.68 -18.50 1.80
N ILE A 244 -11.48 -17.24 1.39
CA ILE A 244 -12.51 -16.19 1.52
C ILE A 244 -13.75 -16.55 0.71
N SER A 245 -13.59 -16.94 -0.55
CA SER A 245 -14.69 -17.28 -1.46
C SER A 245 -15.48 -18.50 -0.99
N LEU A 246 -14.78 -19.49 -0.43
CA LEU A 246 -15.37 -20.73 0.13
C LEU A 246 -15.84 -20.58 1.59
N ASN A 247 -15.65 -19.40 2.19
CA ASN A 247 -15.90 -19.14 3.62
C ASN A 247 -15.20 -20.18 4.55
N THR A 248 -13.99 -20.59 4.16
CA THR A 248 -13.23 -21.62 4.89
C THR A 248 -12.39 -20.94 5.97
N LYS A 249 -12.57 -21.38 7.22
CA LYS A 249 -11.78 -20.85 8.35
C LYS A 249 -10.43 -21.55 8.46
N THR A 250 -9.38 -20.76 8.62
CA THR A 250 -8.01 -21.22 8.88
C THR A 250 -7.57 -20.84 10.28
N SER A 251 -6.64 -21.58 10.85
CA SER A 251 -6.01 -21.27 12.14
C SER A 251 -4.57 -21.79 12.19
N VAL A 252 -3.77 -21.31 13.14
CA VAL A 252 -2.41 -21.81 13.36
C VAL A 252 -2.41 -23.33 13.57
N SER A 253 -3.33 -23.84 14.39
CA SER A 253 -3.43 -25.28 14.69
C SER A 253 -3.76 -26.10 13.44
N LEU A 254 -4.76 -25.67 12.66
CA LEU A 254 -5.14 -26.35 11.41
C LEU A 254 -4.01 -26.31 10.37
N TYR A 255 -3.30 -25.18 10.27
CA TYR A 255 -2.16 -25.06 9.36
C TYR A 255 -1.03 -26.03 9.74
N ILE A 256 -0.66 -26.08 11.03
CA ILE A 256 0.39 -26.95 11.54
C ILE A 256 0.00 -28.42 11.41
N GLU A 257 -1.27 -28.77 11.66
CA GLU A 257 -1.78 -30.13 11.49
C GLU A 257 -1.68 -30.60 10.03
N LYS A 258 -2.05 -29.71 9.08
CA LYS A 258 -2.03 -30.01 7.64
C LYS A 258 -0.63 -30.03 7.04
N ASN A 259 0.23 -29.09 7.39
CA ASN A 259 1.50 -28.82 6.70
C ASN A 259 2.74 -29.05 7.59
N GLY A 260 2.57 -29.20 8.91
CA GLY A 260 3.65 -29.35 9.88
C GLY A 260 4.26 -28.03 10.37
N ILE A 261 4.92 -28.09 11.55
CA ILE A 261 5.49 -26.91 12.20
C ILE A 261 6.69 -26.31 11.44
N LEU A 262 7.46 -27.12 10.74
CA LEU A 262 8.60 -26.63 9.94
C LEU A 262 8.13 -25.81 8.75
N ASP A 263 7.07 -26.23 8.07
CA ASP A 263 6.46 -25.47 6.97
C ASP A 263 5.85 -24.16 7.48
N PHE A 264 5.22 -24.18 8.66
CA PHE A 264 4.73 -22.96 9.30
C PHE A 264 5.85 -21.94 9.55
N ILE A 265 6.96 -22.38 10.14
CA ILE A 265 8.12 -21.49 10.38
C ILE A 265 8.69 -20.98 9.06
N TYR A 266 8.84 -21.87 8.07
CA TYR A 266 9.37 -21.49 6.76
C TYR A 266 8.48 -20.46 6.07
N THR A 267 7.17 -20.72 5.99
CA THR A 267 6.21 -19.86 5.27
C THR A 267 6.10 -18.50 5.95
N PHE A 268 5.77 -18.45 7.25
CA PHE A 268 5.44 -17.18 7.90
C PHE A 268 6.65 -16.34 8.34
N PHE A 269 7.81 -16.95 8.57
CA PHE A 269 8.98 -16.19 9.01
C PHE A 269 10.06 -16.12 7.93
N ILE A 270 10.48 -17.23 7.33
CA ILE A 270 11.59 -17.22 6.38
C ILE A 270 11.14 -16.66 5.03
N SER A 271 10.07 -17.19 4.45
CA SER A 271 9.53 -16.70 3.17
C SER A 271 9.06 -15.26 3.29
N GLY A 272 8.35 -14.91 4.38
CA GLY A 272 7.92 -13.55 4.64
C GLY A 272 9.09 -12.56 4.79
N PHE A 273 10.21 -12.98 5.42
CA PHE A 273 11.42 -12.16 5.49
C PHE A 273 12.06 -11.96 4.11
N ILE A 274 12.17 -13.03 3.32
CA ILE A 274 12.69 -12.97 1.94
C ILE A 274 11.83 -12.02 1.10
N ASN A 275 10.49 -12.16 1.17
CA ASN A 275 9.55 -11.26 0.49
C ASN A 275 9.74 -9.81 0.92
N SER A 276 9.92 -9.56 2.23
CA SER A 276 10.17 -8.22 2.75
C SER A 276 11.43 -7.59 2.13
N VAL A 277 12.54 -8.33 2.10
CA VAL A 277 13.81 -7.84 1.51
C VAL A 277 13.68 -7.61 0.00
N MET A 278 13.03 -8.53 -0.71
CA MET A 278 12.80 -8.42 -2.15
C MET A 278 11.92 -7.20 -2.49
N LEU A 279 10.83 -6.98 -1.74
CA LEU A 279 9.94 -5.85 -1.94
C LEU A 279 10.63 -4.52 -1.57
N LEU A 280 11.39 -4.48 -0.47
CA LEU A 280 12.19 -3.30 -0.12
C LEU A 280 13.22 -2.96 -1.20
N SER A 281 13.82 -3.96 -1.83
CA SER A 281 14.74 -3.75 -2.96
C SER A 281 14.05 -3.08 -4.14
N LYS A 282 12.84 -3.55 -4.50
CA LYS A 282 12.03 -2.97 -5.59
C LYS A 282 11.64 -1.52 -5.28
N ILE A 283 11.13 -1.25 -4.07
CA ILE A 283 10.71 0.09 -3.66
C ILE A 283 11.90 1.07 -3.60
N SER A 284 13.08 0.57 -3.25
CA SER A 284 14.29 1.38 -3.07
C SER A 284 14.95 1.81 -4.38
N PHE A 285 14.55 1.23 -5.50
CA PHE A 285 15.10 1.57 -6.81
C PHE A 285 14.68 2.99 -7.25
N PRO A 286 15.56 3.79 -7.93
CA PRO A 286 16.90 3.39 -8.39
C PRO A 286 18.04 3.66 -7.38
N TYR A 287 18.00 4.74 -6.61
CA TYR A 287 19.17 5.22 -5.88
C TYR A 287 19.28 4.69 -4.44
N LEU A 288 18.17 4.47 -3.76
CA LEU A 288 18.19 3.91 -2.40
C LEU A 288 18.68 2.46 -2.39
N PHE A 289 18.44 1.72 -3.47
CA PHE A 289 18.92 0.34 -3.63
C PHE A 289 20.44 0.21 -3.41
N ILE A 290 21.22 1.21 -3.85
CA ILE A 290 22.67 1.28 -3.65
C ILE A 290 23.00 1.90 -2.28
N LEU A 291 22.32 3.00 -1.92
CA LEU A 291 22.68 3.77 -0.74
C LEU A 291 22.34 3.06 0.58
N ILE A 292 21.27 2.28 0.63
CA ILE A 292 20.85 1.56 1.86
C ILE A 292 21.91 0.58 2.33
N PRO A 293 22.42 -0.38 1.52
CA PRO A 293 23.46 -1.32 1.98
C PRO A 293 24.70 -0.63 2.52
N PHE A 294 25.21 0.40 1.83
CA PHE A 294 26.33 1.18 2.34
C PHE A 294 25.99 1.95 3.61
N GLY A 295 24.78 2.50 3.70
CA GLY A 295 24.30 3.17 4.91
C GLY A 295 24.24 2.25 6.11
N ILE A 296 23.74 1.03 5.91
CA ILE A 296 23.70 -0.04 6.90
C ILE A 296 25.12 -0.37 7.36
N LEU A 297 26.05 -0.65 6.44
CA LEU A 297 27.44 -0.96 6.78
C LEU A 297 28.12 0.15 7.58
N PHE A 298 27.97 1.41 7.16
CA PHE A 298 28.56 2.53 7.86
C PHE A 298 27.90 2.85 9.21
N SER A 299 26.64 2.46 9.42
CA SER A 299 25.92 2.69 10.67
C SER A 299 26.42 1.81 11.82
N PHE A 300 27.07 0.67 11.53
CA PHE A 300 27.68 -0.20 12.57
C PHE A 300 28.90 0.44 13.23
N ARG A 301 29.58 1.32 12.54
CA ARG A 301 30.67 2.10 13.15
C ARG A 301 30.06 3.33 13.79
N ALA A 302 29.80 3.25 15.09
CA ALA A 302 29.32 4.38 15.90
C ALA A 302 30.41 5.46 15.97
N PHE A 303 30.40 6.39 15.02
CA PHE A 303 31.40 7.47 14.95
C PHE A 303 30.97 8.75 15.66
N ASP A 304 29.72 8.84 16.18
CA ASP A 304 29.20 10.11 16.66
C ASP A 304 28.31 10.03 17.91
N GLN A 305 28.20 11.18 18.58
CA GLN A 305 27.41 11.46 19.77
C GLN A 305 25.89 11.15 19.66
N LYS A 306 25.43 10.71 18.49
CA LYS A 306 24.00 10.43 18.18
C LYS A 306 23.67 8.94 18.10
N SER A 307 24.50 8.08 18.70
CA SER A 307 24.35 6.62 18.67
C SER A 307 22.97 6.13 19.16
N GLN A 308 22.32 6.86 20.08
CA GLN A 308 21.00 6.53 20.58
C GLN A 308 19.92 6.65 19.50
N TYR A 309 19.96 7.68 18.64
CA TYR A 309 19.00 7.85 17.56
C TYR A 309 19.19 6.81 16.45
N THR A 310 20.46 6.52 16.12
CA THR A 310 20.81 5.44 15.19
C THR A 310 20.34 4.09 15.71
N LYS A 311 20.52 3.80 17.00
CA LYS A 311 20.00 2.60 17.66
C LYS A 311 18.46 2.54 17.58
N ALA A 312 17.76 3.66 17.85
CA ALA A 312 16.31 3.73 17.73
C ALA A 312 15.83 3.41 16.29
N ASN A 313 16.52 3.97 15.28
CA ASN A 313 16.21 3.71 13.88
C ASN A 313 16.42 2.23 13.50
N TRP A 314 17.50 1.62 13.98
CA TRP A 314 17.77 0.19 13.81
C TRP A 314 16.66 -0.68 14.41
N ILE A 315 16.30 -0.43 15.67
CA ILE A 315 15.27 -1.20 16.37
C ILE A 315 13.93 -1.04 15.63
N PHE A 316 13.61 0.19 15.20
CA PHE A 316 12.38 0.47 14.46
C PHE A 316 12.33 -0.33 13.17
N ILE A 317 13.38 -0.32 12.33
CA ILE A 317 13.44 -1.04 11.07
C ILE A 317 13.40 -2.55 11.28
N LEU A 318 14.22 -3.09 12.18
CA LEU A 318 14.30 -4.53 12.41
C LEU A 318 12.99 -5.10 12.97
N SER A 319 12.38 -4.42 13.96
CA SER A 319 11.08 -4.82 14.46
C SER A 319 9.97 -4.70 13.41
N SER A 320 10.04 -3.68 12.55
CA SER A 320 9.10 -3.55 11.44
C SER A 320 9.21 -4.70 10.45
N ILE A 321 10.42 -5.01 9.99
CA ILE A 321 10.64 -6.13 9.04
C ILE A 321 10.17 -7.44 9.66
N PHE A 322 10.53 -7.70 10.93
CA PHE A 322 10.14 -8.92 11.63
C PHE A 322 8.62 -9.08 11.75
N LEU A 323 7.91 -8.02 12.21
CA LEU A 323 6.46 -8.08 12.38
C LEU A 323 5.71 -8.08 11.04
N MET A 324 6.22 -7.35 10.04
CA MET A 324 5.61 -7.32 8.70
C MET A 324 5.84 -8.61 7.92
N SER A 325 6.90 -9.38 8.20
CA SER A 325 7.18 -10.64 7.52
C SER A 325 6.00 -11.61 7.61
N PHE A 326 5.29 -11.61 8.73
CA PHE A 326 4.11 -12.44 8.91
C PHE A 326 3.00 -12.12 7.89
N ILE A 327 2.71 -10.85 7.64
CA ILE A 327 1.71 -10.43 6.65
C ILE A 327 2.22 -10.67 5.23
N LEU A 328 3.49 -10.34 4.96
CA LEU A 328 4.09 -10.41 3.64
C LEU A 328 4.40 -11.85 3.18
N SER A 329 4.26 -12.82 4.06
CA SER A 329 4.31 -14.24 3.67
C SER A 329 3.11 -14.62 2.81
N VAL A 330 1.94 -14.06 3.12
CA VAL A 330 0.67 -14.38 2.46
C VAL A 330 0.30 -13.32 1.43
N VAL A 331 0.50 -12.03 1.77
CA VAL A 331 0.15 -10.87 0.92
C VAL A 331 1.41 -10.05 0.61
N PRO A 332 2.23 -10.44 -0.39
CA PRO A 332 3.51 -9.81 -0.68
C PRO A 332 3.34 -8.50 -1.48
N GLU A 333 2.66 -7.50 -0.92
CA GLU A 333 2.44 -6.20 -1.55
C GLU A 333 3.45 -5.14 -1.09
N GLN A 334 3.99 -4.38 -2.06
CA GLN A 334 4.98 -3.32 -1.83
C GLN A 334 4.45 -2.21 -0.91
N ARG A 335 3.17 -1.85 -1.04
CA ARG A 335 2.56 -0.74 -0.29
C ARG A 335 2.62 -0.91 1.22
N PHE A 336 2.65 -2.15 1.73
CA PHE A 336 2.77 -2.41 3.17
C PHE A 336 4.12 -2.01 3.76
N LEU A 337 5.16 -1.86 2.94
CA LEU A 337 6.50 -1.49 3.38
C LEU A 337 6.85 -0.01 3.11
N LEU A 338 5.98 0.76 2.44
CA LEU A 338 6.27 2.16 2.10
C LEU A 338 6.55 3.02 3.34
N PHE A 339 5.91 2.72 4.47
CA PHE A 339 6.15 3.46 5.72
C PHE A 339 7.57 3.30 6.27
N LEU A 340 8.32 2.29 5.83
CA LEU A 340 9.73 2.08 6.19
C LEU A 340 10.70 2.97 5.42
N MET A 341 10.30 3.49 4.26
CA MET A 341 11.19 4.27 3.41
C MET A 341 11.81 5.48 4.11
N PRO A 342 11.09 6.28 4.91
CA PRO A 342 11.68 7.38 5.66
C PRO A 342 12.85 6.97 6.55
N PHE A 343 12.76 5.82 7.19
CA PHE A 343 13.76 5.29 8.12
C PHE A 343 14.98 4.73 7.39
N LEU A 344 14.77 4.12 6.23
CA LEU A 344 15.84 3.67 5.33
C LEU A 344 16.55 4.83 4.66
N VAL A 345 15.84 5.91 4.34
CA VAL A 345 16.42 7.16 3.86
C VAL A 345 17.44 7.73 4.86
N LEU A 346 17.17 7.65 6.17
CA LEU A 346 18.14 8.10 7.17
C LEU A 346 19.46 7.32 7.10
N PHE A 347 19.43 6.02 6.82
CA PHE A 347 20.66 5.27 6.56
C PHE A 347 21.32 5.67 5.25
N SER A 348 20.54 5.92 4.21
CA SER A 348 21.06 6.31 2.88
C SER A 348 21.80 7.65 2.85
N VAL A 349 21.56 8.53 3.82
CA VAL A 349 22.31 9.78 3.98
C VAL A 349 23.73 9.54 4.49
N ILE A 350 23.96 8.50 5.28
CA ILE A 350 25.26 8.23 5.92
C ILE A 350 26.40 8.08 4.90
N PRO A 351 26.28 7.27 3.82
CA PRO A 351 27.34 7.17 2.82
C PRO A 351 27.60 8.50 2.11
N ILE A 352 26.55 9.28 1.80
CA ILE A 352 26.73 10.62 1.18
C ILE A 352 27.50 11.54 2.12
N GLN A 353 27.16 11.53 3.41
CA GLN A 353 27.91 12.30 4.41
C GLN A 353 29.37 11.84 4.50
N ARG A 354 29.62 10.54 4.52
CA ARG A 354 30.98 9.99 4.62
C ARG A 354 31.82 10.33 3.40
N VAL A 355 31.30 10.19 2.20
CA VAL A 355 31.99 10.61 0.98
C VAL A 355 32.30 12.09 1.01
N THR A 356 31.33 12.94 1.40
CA THR A 356 31.51 14.39 1.41
C THR A 356 32.53 14.84 2.47
N GLU A 357 32.51 14.29 3.68
CA GLU A 357 33.35 14.78 4.78
C GLU A 357 34.74 14.12 4.79
N TYR A 358 34.85 12.84 4.44
CA TYR A 358 36.10 12.08 4.52
C TYR A 358 36.66 11.72 3.13
N GLY A 359 35.82 11.22 2.21
CA GLY A 359 36.30 10.85 0.87
C GLY A 359 36.84 12.03 0.07
N LEU A 360 36.13 13.16 0.15
CA LEU A 360 36.59 14.39 -0.53
C LEU A 360 37.65 15.20 0.25
N SER A 361 38.01 14.79 1.48
CA SER A 361 39.03 15.49 2.27
C SER A 361 40.41 15.37 1.66
N THR A 362 40.71 14.28 0.95
CA THR A 362 41.96 14.09 0.17
C THR A 362 42.18 15.14 -0.90
N PHE A 363 41.13 15.81 -1.37
CA PHE A 363 41.22 16.85 -2.41
C PHE A 363 41.25 18.28 -1.84
N SER A 364 41.43 18.45 -0.53
CA SER A 364 41.53 19.77 0.15
C SER A 364 40.35 20.72 -0.17
N LEU A 365 39.16 20.18 -0.41
CA LEU A 365 37.98 20.95 -0.82
C LEU A 365 37.50 21.89 0.29
N SER A 366 37.29 23.15 -0.08
CA SER A 366 36.65 24.13 0.78
C SER A 366 35.20 23.74 1.13
N ARG A 367 34.70 24.31 2.23
CA ARG A 367 33.28 24.09 2.63
C ARG A 367 32.29 24.44 1.52
N LYS A 368 32.56 25.51 0.74
CA LYS A 368 31.72 25.91 -0.39
C LYS A 368 31.71 24.87 -1.51
N GLN A 369 32.84 24.24 -1.81
CA GLN A 369 32.92 23.16 -2.81
C GLN A 369 32.20 21.90 -2.35
N LYS A 370 32.26 21.55 -1.05
CA LYS A 370 31.46 20.44 -0.49
C LYS A 370 29.94 20.73 -0.55
N ASP A 371 29.53 21.98 -0.33
CA ASP A 371 28.11 22.38 -0.47
C ASP A 371 27.66 22.27 -1.95
N ILE A 372 28.50 22.64 -2.92
CA ILE A 372 28.24 22.49 -4.36
C ILE A 372 28.12 21.01 -4.71
N PHE A 373 29.02 20.14 -4.19
CA PHE A 373 28.89 18.69 -4.39
C PHE A 373 27.54 18.14 -3.92
N LEU A 374 27.07 18.55 -2.74
CA LEU A 374 25.75 18.13 -2.24
C LEU A 374 24.60 18.62 -3.13
N VAL A 375 24.69 19.83 -3.68
CA VAL A 375 23.70 20.34 -4.65
C VAL A 375 23.67 19.48 -5.91
N ILE A 376 24.85 19.10 -6.43
CA ILE A 376 24.95 18.19 -7.58
C ILE A 376 24.31 16.84 -7.27
N VAL A 377 24.56 16.27 -6.09
CA VAL A 377 23.92 15.01 -5.65
C VAL A 377 22.40 15.15 -5.62
N ILE A 378 21.88 16.25 -5.08
CA ILE A 378 20.44 16.54 -5.06
C ILE A 378 19.86 16.61 -6.48
N ILE A 379 20.53 17.31 -7.38
CA ILE A 379 20.10 17.43 -8.79
C ILE A 379 20.08 16.05 -9.47
N ILE A 380 21.10 15.22 -9.26
CA ILE A 380 21.16 13.86 -9.80
C ILE A 380 19.99 13.02 -9.28
N ILE A 381 19.67 13.10 -7.98
CA ILE A 381 18.54 12.38 -7.39
C ILE A 381 17.23 12.81 -8.06
N ILE A 382 17.00 14.11 -8.24
CA ILE A 382 15.78 14.64 -8.87
C ILE A 382 15.67 14.15 -10.32
N ILE A 383 16.76 14.20 -11.09
CA ILE A 383 16.79 13.74 -12.48
C ILE A 383 16.51 12.24 -12.56
N LEU A 384 17.21 11.43 -11.76
CA LEU A 384 16.99 9.98 -11.73
C LEU A 384 15.54 9.65 -11.34
N SER A 385 15.01 10.31 -10.30
CA SER A 385 13.62 10.14 -9.91
C SER A 385 12.68 10.46 -11.07
N GLY A 386 12.86 11.60 -11.72
CA GLY A 386 12.05 12.00 -12.87
C GLY A 386 12.06 10.97 -13.99
N LEU A 387 13.25 10.53 -14.39
CA LEU A 387 13.42 9.53 -15.46
C LEU A 387 12.73 8.20 -15.12
N PHE A 388 12.87 7.72 -13.88
CA PHE A 388 12.28 6.45 -13.49
C PHE A 388 10.77 6.55 -13.26
N THR A 389 10.28 7.60 -12.61
CA THR A 389 8.84 7.79 -12.41
C THR A 389 8.12 7.93 -13.75
N LEU A 390 8.65 8.74 -14.68
CA LEU A 390 8.04 8.93 -15.99
C LEU A 390 8.06 7.68 -16.87
N ARG A 391 9.05 6.80 -16.67
CA ARG A 391 9.18 5.59 -17.49
C ARG A 391 8.30 4.43 -17.00
N TYR A 392 8.14 4.26 -15.68
CA TYR A 392 7.58 3.05 -15.11
C TYR A 392 6.24 3.23 -14.41
N ASP A 393 5.94 4.45 -13.92
CA ASP A 393 4.80 4.68 -13.02
C ASP A 393 3.72 5.58 -13.63
N LYS A 394 3.82 5.92 -14.92
CA LYS A 394 2.77 6.71 -15.55
C LYS A 394 1.61 5.78 -15.92
N LEU A 395 0.42 6.09 -15.42
CA LEU A 395 -0.80 5.49 -15.91
C LEU A 395 -0.89 5.76 -17.43
N ASP A 396 -1.16 4.72 -18.20
CA ASP A 396 -1.41 4.86 -19.63
C ASP A 396 -2.90 5.20 -19.84
N PRO A 397 -3.26 6.43 -20.22
CA PRO A 397 -4.67 6.81 -20.34
C PRO A 397 -5.43 5.95 -21.35
N VAL A 398 -4.74 5.44 -22.39
CA VAL A 398 -5.34 4.55 -23.38
C VAL A 398 -5.71 3.23 -22.72
N LEU A 399 -4.78 2.62 -21.96
CA LEU A 399 -5.03 1.39 -21.22
C LEU A 399 -6.17 1.54 -20.20
N GLU A 400 -6.17 2.64 -19.45
CA GLU A 400 -7.20 2.85 -18.42
C GLU A 400 -8.59 3.11 -19.03
N ASN A 401 -8.68 3.81 -20.17
CA ASN A 401 -9.93 3.95 -20.90
C ASN A 401 -10.41 2.62 -21.47
N GLU A 402 -9.52 1.80 -22.05
CA GLU A 402 -9.88 0.46 -22.53
C GLU A 402 -10.38 -0.46 -21.42
N LYS A 403 -9.81 -0.36 -20.20
CA LYS A 403 -10.32 -1.07 -19.01
C LYS A 403 -11.73 -0.57 -18.62
N MET A 404 -12.00 0.73 -18.72
CA MET A 404 -13.34 1.27 -18.46
C MET A 404 -14.36 0.78 -19.49
N ASP A 405 -13.98 0.75 -20.78
CA ASP A 405 -14.84 0.24 -21.84
C ASP A 405 -15.08 -1.27 -21.71
N PHE A 406 -14.05 -2.02 -21.31
CA PHE A 406 -14.22 -3.44 -20.98
C PHE A 406 -15.14 -3.64 -19.76
N ALA A 407 -15.03 -2.78 -18.73
CA ALA A 407 -15.93 -2.87 -17.57
C ALA A 407 -17.40 -2.69 -17.95
N LYS A 408 -17.73 -1.76 -18.89
CA LYS A 408 -19.06 -1.59 -19.45
C LYS A 408 -19.51 -2.86 -20.18
N TYR A 409 -18.65 -3.37 -21.08
CA TYR A 409 -18.93 -4.61 -21.81
C TYR A 409 -19.21 -5.79 -20.85
N ALA A 410 -18.39 -5.95 -19.82
CA ALA A 410 -18.53 -7.03 -18.86
C ALA A 410 -19.86 -6.98 -18.09
N LEU A 411 -20.28 -5.78 -17.66
CA LEU A 411 -21.57 -5.58 -16.96
C LEU A 411 -22.77 -5.83 -17.85
N GLU A 412 -22.66 -5.55 -19.17
CA GLU A 412 -23.74 -5.73 -20.13
C GLU A 412 -23.85 -7.17 -20.65
N ASN A 413 -22.74 -7.94 -20.69
CA ASN A 413 -22.68 -9.20 -21.42
C ASN A 413 -22.30 -10.42 -20.55
N LEU A 414 -21.61 -10.23 -19.41
CA LEU A 414 -21.19 -11.35 -18.57
C LEU A 414 -22.16 -11.55 -17.42
N HIS A 415 -23.16 -12.42 -17.62
CA HIS A 415 -24.16 -12.72 -16.61
C HIS A 415 -23.78 -13.98 -15.84
N GLY A 416 -23.10 -13.82 -14.69
CA GLY A 416 -22.65 -14.93 -13.84
C GLY A 416 -21.34 -14.68 -13.15
N ASN A 417 -20.76 -15.73 -12.57
CA ASN A 417 -19.48 -15.65 -11.86
C ASN A 417 -18.30 -15.62 -12.84
N THR A 418 -17.54 -14.54 -12.76
CA THR A 418 -16.29 -14.35 -13.51
C THR A 418 -15.10 -14.58 -12.59
N LEU A 419 -14.04 -15.21 -13.08
CA LEU A 419 -12.79 -15.31 -12.34
C LEU A 419 -12.24 -13.92 -12.06
N ARG A 420 -11.99 -13.63 -10.78
CA ARG A 420 -11.52 -12.32 -10.35
C ARG A 420 -10.14 -12.01 -10.93
N ASP A 421 -10.07 -10.96 -11.73
CA ASP A 421 -8.82 -10.45 -12.31
C ASP A 421 -8.27 -9.30 -11.47
N PHE A 422 -7.36 -9.64 -10.53
CA PHE A 422 -6.79 -8.67 -9.59
C PHE A 422 -5.85 -7.68 -10.29
N GLY A 423 -6.22 -6.40 -10.29
CA GLY A 423 -5.40 -5.32 -10.87
C GLY A 423 -5.35 -5.35 -12.40
N GLY A 424 -6.32 -5.98 -13.04
CA GLY A 424 -6.39 -6.16 -14.47
C GLY A 424 -7.57 -5.43 -15.13
N ALA A 425 -8.21 -6.14 -16.06
CA ALA A 425 -9.29 -5.60 -16.89
C ALA A 425 -10.54 -5.19 -16.09
N THR A 426 -10.78 -5.78 -14.91
CA THR A 426 -12.00 -5.56 -14.11
C THR A 426 -11.87 -4.43 -13.08
N ASP A 427 -10.77 -3.68 -13.07
CA ASP A 427 -10.49 -2.63 -12.09
C ASP A 427 -11.59 -1.56 -11.99
N TYR A 428 -12.25 -1.24 -13.10
CA TYR A 428 -13.25 -0.17 -13.18
C TYR A 428 -14.72 -0.64 -13.09
N ILE A 429 -15.00 -1.93 -12.91
CA ILE A 429 -16.38 -2.42 -12.83
C ILE A 429 -17.18 -1.70 -11.74
N ASN A 430 -16.63 -1.57 -10.55
CA ASN A 430 -17.31 -0.84 -9.48
C ASN A 430 -17.50 0.65 -9.76
N PHE A 431 -16.57 1.28 -10.47
CA PHE A 431 -16.70 2.67 -10.88
C PHE A 431 -17.81 2.84 -11.92
N VAL A 432 -17.86 1.96 -12.92
CA VAL A 432 -18.91 2.00 -13.97
C VAL A 432 -20.31 1.79 -13.38
N ILE A 433 -20.47 0.88 -12.41
CA ILE A 433 -21.73 0.72 -11.69
C ILE A 433 -22.18 2.02 -11.00
N LEU A 434 -21.22 2.79 -10.48
CA LEU A 434 -21.49 4.04 -9.77
C LEU A 434 -21.75 5.23 -10.69
N LEU A 435 -21.34 5.18 -11.96
CA LEU A 435 -21.68 6.23 -12.93
C LEU A 435 -23.20 6.38 -13.14
N ASP A 436 -23.96 5.30 -12.93
CA ASP A 436 -25.43 5.32 -13.03
C ASP A 436 -26.10 5.85 -11.73
N HIS A 437 -25.32 6.16 -10.69
CA HIS A 437 -25.85 6.68 -9.44
C HIS A 437 -26.02 8.20 -9.53
N ASN A 438 -27.26 8.67 -9.65
CA ASN A 438 -27.57 10.08 -9.90
C ASN A 438 -27.52 10.98 -8.65
N ASP A 439 -27.36 10.44 -7.44
CA ASP A 439 -27.39 11.23 -6.22
C ASP A 439 -26.41 10.70 -5.15
N PHE A 440 -25.23 11.35 -5.09
CA PHE A 440 -24.23 11.05 -4.05
C PHE A 440 -24.51 11.76 -2.72
N GLN A 441 -25.47 12.69 -2.67
CA GLN A 441 -25.83 13.40 -1.41
C GLN A 441 -26.49 12.45 -0.42
N ASP A 442 -27.24 11.44 -0.89
CA ASP A 442 -27.89 10.40 -0.07
C ASP A 442 -27.18 9.04 -0.11
N PHE A 443 -25.94 8.99 -0.60
CA PHE A 443 -25.20 7.74 -0.72
C PHE A 443 -25.00 7.08 0.64
N LYS A 444 -25.48 5.83 0.78
CA LYS A 444 -25.28 4.99 1.95
C LYS A 444 -24.37 3.81 1.65
N ILE A 445 -23.34 3.67 2.46
CA ILE A 445 -22.38 2.57 2.29
C ILE A 445 -23.02 1.20 2.57
N SER A 446 -24.06 1.15 3.41
CA SER A 446 -24.81 -0.07 3.71
C SER A 446 -25.44 -0.67 2.46
N SER A 447 -26.09 0.13 1.61
CA SER A 447 -26.71 -0.32 0.36
C SER A 447 -25.69 -0.80 -0.67
N TRP A 448 -24.48 -0.29 -0.61
CA TRP A 448 -23.36 -0.75 -1.42
C TRP A 448 -22.74 -2.04 -0.85
N ALA A 449 -22.59 -2.14 0.48
CA ALA A 449 -21.96 -3.27 1.17
C ALA A 449 -22.84 -4.54 1.16
N ASP A 450 -24.17 -4.41 1.25
CA ASP A 450 -25.12 -5.52 1.18
C ASP A 450 -25.36 -6.06 -0.24
N GLY A 451 -24.80 -5.38 -1.25
CA GLY A 451 -24.83 -5.79 -2.65
C GLY A 451 -26.11 -5.43 -3.38
N THR A 452 -27.08 -4.71 -2.77
CA THR A 452 -28.34 -4.34 -3.43
C THR A 452 -28.10 -3.56 -4.72
N GLU A 453 -27.13 -2.65 -4.75
CA GLU A 453 -26.76 -1.92 -5.96
C GLU A 453 -26.02 -2.81 -7.00
N ARG A 454 -25.17 -3.75 -6.53
CA ARG A 454 -24.47 -4.70 -7.41
C ARG A 454 -25.40 -5.76 -7.99
N ASN A 455 -26.41 -6.17 -7.25
CA ASN A 455 -27.37 -7.20 -7.70
C ASN A 455 -28.27 -6.74 -8.86
N LYS A 456 -28.25 -5.45 -9.21
CA LYS A 456 -28.86 -4.95 -10.46
C LYS A 456 -28.15 -5.48 -11.70
N PHE A 457 -26.85 -5.79 -11.57
CA PHE A 457 -26.03 -6.38 -12.63
C PHE A 457 -25.85 -7.87 -12.28
N ALA A 458 -26.13 -8.74 -13.23
CA ALA A 458 -25.95 -10.19 -13.04
C ALA A 458 -24.46 -10.61 -12.99
N TYR A 459 -23.52 -9.66 -12.99
CA TYR A 459 -22.08 -9.86 -12.93
C TYR A 459 -21.60 -10.08 -11.49
N GLN A 460 -20.84 -11.15 -11.26
CA GLN A 460 -20.19 -11.44 -9.98
C GLN A 460 -18.72 -11.84 -10.19
N GLU A 461 -17.89 -11.66 -9.18
CA GLU A 461 -16.49 -12.07 -9.21
C GLU A 461 -16.18 -13.10 -8.12
N THR A 462 -15.46 -14.16 -8.50
CA THR A 462 -15.04 -15.21 -7.57
C THR A 462 -13.54 -15.50 -7.73
N GLY A 463 -12.86 -15.81 -6.61
CA GLY A 463 -11.48 -16.28 -6.61
C GLY A 463 -11.42 -17.80 -6.49
N VAL A 464 -10.50 -18.43 -7.23
CA VAL A 464 -10.31 -19.90 -7.19
C VAL A 464 -8.83 -20.18 -6.98
N SER A 465 -8.47 -20.95 -5.95
CA SER A 465 -7.07 -21.40 -5.78
C SER A 465 -6.82 -22.67 -6.58
N ALA A 466 -6.01 -22.56 -7.61
CA ALA A 466 -5.70 -23.67 -8.51
C ALA A 466 -4.25 -23.62 -8.98
N SER A 467 -3.71 -24.78 -9.32
CA SER A 467 -2.33 -24.94 -9.78
C SER A 467 -2.15 -24.91 -11.31
N ASN A 468 -3.23 -25.13 -12.05
CA ASN A 468 -3.30 -25.13 -13.50
C ASN A 468 -4.74 -24.90 -13.98
N ILE A 469 -4.95 -24.82 -15.31
CA ILE A 469 -6.26 -24.54 -15.91
C ILE A 469 -7.29 -25.63 -15.60
N GLU A 470 -6.92 -26.90 -15.68
CA GLU A 470 -7.81 -28.02 -15.41
C GLU A 470 -8.29 -28.02 -13.95
N ASP A 471 -7.36 -27.81 -13.01
CA ASP A 471 -7.67 -27.69 -11.57
C ASP A 471 -8.55 -26.46 -11.29
N LEU A 472 -8.33 -25.35 -12.00
CA LEU A 472 -9.13 -24.14 -11.90
C LEU A 472 -10.57 -24.38 -12.36
N VAL A 473 -10.77 -25.03 -13.49
CA VAL A 473 -12.11 -25.33 -14.02
C VAL A 473 -12.82 -26.33 -13.11
N LEU A 474 -12.14 -27.38 -12.66
CA LEU A 474 -12.71 -28.39 -11.76
C LEU A 474 -13.18 -27.78 -10.43
N LYS A 475 -12.35 -26.96 -9.80
CA LYS A 475 -12.70 -26.28 -8.54
C LYS A 475 -13.72 -25.16 -8.74
N GLY A 476 -13.62 -24.47 -9.88
CA GLY A 476 -14.53 -23.39 -10.27
C GLY A 476 -15.99 -23.86 -10.42
N GLU A 477 -16.21 -25.12 -10.81
CA GLU A 477 -17.55 -25.70 -10.94
C GLU A 477 -18.34 -25.64 -9.62
N SER A 478 -17.69 -25.96 -8.50
CA SER A 478 -18.31 -25.87 -7.17
C SER A 478 -18.69 -24.45 -6.74
N LEU A 479 -18.09 -23.44 -7.38
CA LEU A 479 -18.32 -22.01 -7.17
C LEU A 479 -19.20 -21.39 -8.26
N ASN A 480 -19.77 -22.19 -9.14
CA ASN A 480 -20.53 -21.75 -10.32
C ASN A 480 -19.76 -20.74 -11.19
N LEU A 481 -18.46 -20.97 -11.39
CA LEU A 481 -17.63 -20.12 -12.26
C LEU A 481 -18.07 -20.26 -13.71
N ASN A 482 -18.52 -19.16 -14.33
CA ASN A 482 -19.02 -19.16 -15.71
C ASN A 482 -17.98 -18.66 -16.69
N TYR A 483 -17.19 -17.65 -16.31
CA TYR A 483 -16.31 -16.93 -17.20
C TYR A 483 -14.88 -16.87 -16.70
N LEU A 484 -13.95 -16.96 -17.64
CA LEU A 484 -12.52 -16.82 -17.45
C LEU A 484 -12.00 -15.63 -18.26
N ILE A 485 -11.32 -14.68 -17.64
CA ILE A 485 -10.58 -13.61 -18.31
C ILE A 485 -9.12 -14.03 -18.41
N SER A 486 -8.61 -14.14 -19.63
CA SER A 486 -7.21 -14.50 -19.88
C SER A 486 -6.45 -13.30 -20.46
N ASN A 487 -5.33 -12.95 -19.82
CA ASN A 487 -4.45 -11.86 -20.22
C ASN A 487 -3.31 -12.39 -21.12
N GLN A 488 -2.80 -11.53 -22.02
CA GLN A 488 -1.66 -11.86 -22.88
C GLN A 488 -0.40 -12.18 -22.07
N HIS A 489 -0.21 -11.57 -20.91
CA HIS A 489 0.94 -11.74 -20.05
C HIS A 489 0.56 -12.46 -18.76
N THR A 490 1.53 -13.21 -18.24
CA THR A 490 1.40 -13.90 -16.95
C THR A 490 0.97 -12.92 -15.85
N THR A 491 -0.07 -13.26 -15.12
CA THR A 491 -0.51 -12.51 -13.94
C THR A 491 0.14 -13.07 -12.67
N PHE A 492 0.27 -12.22 -11.66
CA PHE A 492 0.85 -12.68 -10.38
C PHE A 492 -0.04 -13.72 -9.68
N TYR A 493 -1.35 -13.56 -9.80
CA TYR A 493 -2.32 -14.40 -9.08
C TYR A 493 -2.61 -15.72 -9.81
N TYR A 494 -2.60 -15.70 -11.13
CA TYR A 494 -2.85 -16.88 -11.97
C TYR A 494 -1.75 -16.99 -13.04
N PRO A 495 -0.55 -17.43 -12.66
CA PRO A 495 0.62 -17.40 -13.56
C PRO A 495 0.52 -18.33 -14.78
N TYR A 496 -0.50 -19.20 -14.85
CA TYR A 496 -0.77 -20.12 -15.93
C TYR A 496 -1.90 -19.68 -16.89
N ILE A 497 -2.60 -18.56 -16.58
CA ILE A 497 -3.80 -18.17 -17.31
C ILE A 497 -3.49 -17.62 -18.72
N ASP A 498 -2.29 -17.08 -18.93
CA ASP A 498 -1.77 -16.64 -20.22
C ASP A 498 -1.66 -17.78 -21.24
N GLN A 499 -1.53 -19.03 -20.78
CA GLN A 499 -1.54 -20.21 -21.66
C GLN A 499 -2.84 -20.33 -22.44
N VAL A 500 -3.97 -19.97 -21.83
CA VAL A 500 -5.27 -19.96 -22.52
C VAL A 500 -5.30 -18.89 -23.60
N TYR A 501 -4.74 -17.70 -23.35
CA TYR A 501 -4.66 -16.61 -24.32
C TYR A 501 -3.90 -17.04 -25.58
N HIS A 502 -2.77 -17.72 -25.43
CA HIS A 502 -1.87 -18.10 -26.51
C HIS A 502 -2.23 -19.43 -27.19
N ASN A 503 -2.89 -20.36 -26.46
CA ASN A 503 -3.12 -21.73 -26.90
C ASN A 503 -4.60 -22.15 -26.80
N GLU A 504 -5.54 -21.33 -27.27
CA GLU A 504 -7.00 -21.56 -27.18
C GLU A 504 -7.42 -22.96 -27.60
N LYS A 505 -6.81 -23.49 -28.66
CA LYS A 505 -7.16 -24.81 -29.24
C LYS A 505 -6.88 -26.00 -28.29
N GLN A 506 -6.04 -25.80 -27.28
CA GLN A 506 -5.74 -26.83 -26.29
C GLN A 506 -6.86 -26.98 -25.26
N TYR A 507 -7.75 -25.98 -25.16
CA TYR A 507 -8.83 -25.92 -24.18
C TYR A 507 -10.20 -25.87 -24.86
N PRO A 508 -10.65 -26.93 -25.56
CA PRO A 508 -11.89 -26.90 -26.37
C PRO A 508 -13.17 -26.71 -25.56
N TYR A 509 -13.08 -26.83 -24.24
CA TYR A 509 -14.16 -26.57 -23.29
C TYR A 509 -14.25 -25.07 -22.88
N LEU A 510 -13.29 -24.24 -23.28
CA LEU A 510 -13.31 -22.79 -23.12
C LEU A 510 -13.78 -22.15 -24.44
N ILE A 511 -14.99 -21.61 -24.43
CA ILE A 511 -15.62 -20.99 -25.60
C ILE A 511 -15.31 -19.49 -25.59
N LYS A 512 -14.50 -19.01 -26.54
CA LYS A 512 -14.17 -17.58 -26.63
C LYS A 512 -15.41 -16.76 -26.97
N ILE A 513 -15.73 -15.76 -26.14
CA ILE A 513 -16.87 -14.85 -26.30
C ILE A 513 -16.45 -13.39 -26.51
N PHE A 514 -15.19 -13.04 -26.14
CA PHE A 514 -14.62 -11.71 -26.31
C PHE A 514 -13.13 -11.81 -26.65
N ASP A 515 -12.69 -10.95 -27.57
CA ASP A 515 -11.26 -10.76 -27.88
C ASP A 515 -11.00 -9.26 -28.07
N SER A 516 -10.16 -8.68 -27.21
CA SER A 516 -9.85 -7.25 -27.22
C SER A 516 -9.33 -6.74 -28.56
N SER A 517 -8.68 -7.61 -29.35
CA SER A 517 -8.18 -7.26 -30.69
C SER A 517 -9.31 -7.04 -31.70
N GLU A 518 -10.45 -7.71 -31.53
CA GLU A 518 -11.62 -7.57 -32.38
C GLU A 518 -12.42 -6.29 -32.08
N TYR A 519 -12.25 -5.75 -30.85
CA TYR A 519 -12.86 -4.49 -30.39
C TYR A 519 -11.96 -3.27 -30.58
N GLY A 520 -10.79 -3.44 -31.22
CA GLY A 520 -9.87 -2.34 -31.54
C GLY A 520 -9.03 -1.84 -30.37
N TYR A 521 -8.91 -2.63 -29.29
CA TYR A 521 -8.07 -2.27 -28.14
C TYR A 521 -6.58 -2.35 -28.50
N GLU A 522 -5.84 -1.30 -28.19
CA GLU A 522 -4.42 -1.19 -28.50
C GLU A 522 -3.53 -1.74 -27.37
N LYS A 523 -3.90 -1.48 -26.12
CA LYS A 523 -3.09 -1.75 -24.92
C LYS A 523 -3.61 -2.92 -24.10
N LEU A 524 -4.91 -2.99 -23.85
CA LEU A 524 -5.52 -4.06 -23.07
C LEU A 524 -5.63 -5.32 -23.93
N LYS A 525 -4.78 -6.31 -23.68
CA LYS A 525 -4.74 -7.58 -24.42
C LYS A 525 -5.35 -8.70 -23.59
N ILE A 526 -6.65 -8.90 -23.76
CA ILE A 526 -7.45 -9.88 -23.03
C ILE A 526 -8.37 -10.66 -23.95
N LYS A 527 -8.73 -11.86 -23.52
CA LYS A 527 -9.79 -12.69 -24.08
C LYS A 527 -10.69 -13.19 -22.96
N VAL A 528 -11.98 -13.26 -23.21
CA VAL A 528 -12.95 -13.83 -22.26
C VAL A 528 -13.49 -15.13 -22.83
N PHE A 529 -13.53 -16.13 -21.99
CA PHE A 529 -14.02 -17.47 -22.32
C PHE A 529 -15.17 -17.85 -21.38
N GLU A 530 -16.21 -18.41 -21.97
CA GLU A 530 -17.27 -19.10 -21.25
C GLU A 530 -16.85 -20.55 -21.03
N ILE A 531 -17.07 -21.09 -19.81
CA ILE A 531 -16.68 -22.44 -19.43
C ILE A 531 -17.82 -23.41 -19.74
N ASN A 532 -17.55 -24.39 -20.63
CA ASN A 532 -18.47 -25.48 -20.93
C ASN A 532 -18.08 -26.74 -20.14
N TYR A 533 -18.73 -26.94 -19.00
CA TYR A 533 -18.45 -28.06 -18.09
C TYR A 533 -18.76 -29.43 -18.71
N GLU A 534 -19.80 -29.56 -19.56
CA GLU A 534 -20.09 -30.83 -20.24
C GLU A 534 -18.93 -31.25 -21.17
N LYS A 535 -18.38 -30.30 -21.93
CA LYS A 535 -17.22 -30.56 -22.75
C LYS A 535 -15.96 -30.81 -21.92
N PHE A 536 -15.84 -30.15 -20.77
CA PHE A 536 -14.72 -30.35 -19.87
C PHE A 536 -14.69 -31.79 -19.34
N HIS A 537 -15.79 -32.30 -18.80
CA HIS A 537 -15.88 -33.66 -18.28
C HIS A 537 -15.62 -34.71 -19.38
N LYS A 538 -16.19 -34.55 -20.58
CA LYS A 538 -15.92 -35.44 -21.70
C LYS A 538 -14.42 -35.49 -22.09
N ASN A 539 -13.74 -34.32 -22.08
CA ASN A 539 -12.31 -34.29 -22.38
C ASN A 539 -11.43 -34.85 -21.24
N PHE A 540 -11.89 -34.70 -20.00
CA PHE A 540 -11.18 -35.18 -18.84
C PHE A 540 -11.27 -36.72 -18.70
N GLU A 541 -12.43 -37.31 -19.02
CA GLU A 541 -12.61 -38.79 -19.09
C GLU A 541 -11.79 -39.46 -20.21
N ILE A 542 -11.51 -38.74 -21.29
CA ILE A 542 -10.68 -39.27 -22.40
C ILE A 542 -9.19 -39.21 -22.08
N LYS A 543 -8.75 -38.30 -21.19
CA LYS A 543 -7.33 -38.15 -20.83
C LYS A 543 -6.88 -39.00 -19.64
N ASN A 544 -7.79 -39.50 -18.81
CA ASN A 544 -7.57 -40.45 -17.71
C ASN A 544 -7.96 -41.86 -18.11
#